data_a0fda5f9abb8d556cff4375a7a8592f0
#
_entry.id   a0fda5f9abb8d556cff4375a7a8592f0
#
_cell.length_a   1.000
_cell.length_b   1.000
_cell.length_c   1.000
_cell.angle_alpha   90.00
_cell.angle_beta   90.00
_cell.angle_gamma   90.00
#
_symmetry.space_group_name_H-M   'P 1'
#
loop_
_entity.id
_entity.type
_entity.pdbx_description
1 polymer ?
#
loop_
_entity_poly.entity_id
_entity_poly.type
_entity_poly.pdbx_seq_one_letter_code
_entity_poly.pdbx_strand_id
1 'polypeptide(L)'
;MTRSTHLWATVSLALYLTPSIAGSVVDLDVKGLITPRACNASLSDNGLVDYQEIMAKTLHPSQFTVLPDKQMGFSIVCDAKVLFALVGIDNKSESSLEPQRLYGLGMNIHAPGERLGRVSLSLRGPVGDMQPMHTLVSPDKGETWMPEPNVYPGLYMGFARMGETLPTPIAQLVASLRVDTSISPANTLTLQERVPLDGSITLDLLYL
;
A
#
# COMPACT_ATOMS: atom_id res chain seq x y z
N MET A 1 88.41 59.08 42.94
CA MET A 1 88.65 59.20 41.47
C MET A 1 88.29 57.87 40.85
N THR A 2 87.05 57.71 40.31
CA THR A 2 86.75 56.57 39.44
C THR A 2 85.47 56.95 38.64
N ARG A 3 85.65 57.05 37.36
CA ARG A 3 84.61 57.42 36.37
C ARG A 3 83.73 56.20 36.14
N SER A 4 82.36 56.40 36.29
CA SER A 4 81.34 55.46 35.88
C SER A 4 80.95 55.72 34.42
N THR A 5 81.08 54.72 33.57
CA THR A 5 80.66 54.73 32.16
C THR A 5 79.33 53.99 32.08
N HIS A 6 78.26 54.69 31.71
CA HIS A 6 76.93 54.11 31.42
C HIS A 6 76.88 53.59 29.98
N LEU A 7 76.74 52.25 29.82
CA LEU A 7 76.41 51.64 28.54
C LEU A 7 74.89 51.66 28.35
N TRP A 8 74.45 52.32 27.29
CA TRP A 8 73.08 52.28 26.83
C TRP A 8 72.94 51.10 25.87
N ALA A 9 72.12 50.08 26.28
CA ALA A 9 71.74 48.96 25.43
C ALA A 9 70.43 49.31 24.70
N THR A 10 70.53 49.51 23.39
CA THR A 10 69.35 49.67 22.52
C THR A 10 68.75 48.32 22.18
N VAL A 11 67.57 48.01 22.70
CA VAL A 11 66.77 46.80 22.32
C VAL A 11 66.02 47.11 21.05
N SER A 12 66.46 46.54 19.92
CA SER A 12 65.73 46.58 18.64
C SER A 12 64.58 45.53 18.69
N LEU A 13 63.32 45.98 18.80
CA LEU A 13 62.13 45.16 18.68
C LEU A 13 61.82 44.89 17.20
N ALA A 14 62.16 43.70 16.68
CA ALA A 14 61.83 43.28 15.35
C ALA A 14 60.35 42.84 15.29
N LEU A 15 59.49 43.64 14.63
CA LEU A 15 58.12 43.26 14.32
C LEU A 15 58.13 42.18 13.19
N TYR A 16 57.81 40.97 13.53
CA TYR A 16 57.53 39.93 12.52
C TYR A 16 56.13 40.14 11.97
N LEU A 17 56.02 40.64 10.77
CA LEU A 17 54.77 40.67 9.96
C LEU A 17 54.56 39.28 9.42
N THR A 18 53.61 38.52 9.99
CA THR A 18 53.14 37.27 9.41
C THR A 18 52.20 37.57 8.23
N PRO A 19 52.50 37.06 7.02
CA PRO A 19 51.55 37.20 5.92
C PRO A 19 50.26 36.43 6.22
N SER A 20 49.17 37.15 6.35
CA SER A 20 47.81 36.52 6.43
C SER A 20 47.45 36.05 5.03
N ILE A 21 47.46 34.74 4.82
CA ILE A 21 46.94 34.14 3.58
C ILE A 21 45.43 34.15 3.69
N ALA A 22 44.77 35.09 3.05
CA ALA A 22 43.33 35.10 2.87
C ALA A 22 42.98 34.05 1.81
N GLY A 23 42.60 32.85 2.28
CA GLY A 23 41.99 31.81 1.45
C GLY A 23 40.57 32.22 1.11
N SER A 24 40.23 32.39 -0.17
CA SER A 24 38.83 32.50 -0.57
C SER A 24 38.26 31.09 -0.74
N VAL A 25 37.19 30.79 0.00
CA VAL A 25 36.43 29.53 -0.08
C VAL A 25 35.23 29.78 -0.97
N VAL A 26 34.97 28.87 -1.91
CA VAL A 26 33.76 28.88 -2.75
C VAL A 26 33.03 27.60 -2.46
N ASP A 27 31.83 27.72 -1.94
CA ASP A 27 30.93 26.58 -1.69
C ASP A 27 30.15 26.25 -2.95
N LEU A 28 30.14 24.96 -3.32
CA LEU A 28 29.32 24.41 -4.41
C LEU A 28 28.28 23.48 -3.82
N ASP A 29 27.04 23.90 -3.85
CA ASP A 29 25.89 23.07 -3.49
C ASP A 29 25.41 22.26 -4.69
N VAL A 30 25.41 20.95 -4.59
CA VAL A 30 24.79 20.05 -5.56
C VAL A 30 23.47 19.56 -4.98
N LYS A 31 22.35 19.96 -5.59
CA LYS A 31 21.00 19.56 -5.15
C LYS A 31 20.35 18.72 -6.25
N GLY A 32 19.68 17.65 -5.83
CA GLY A 32 18.94 16.77 -6.72
C GLY A 32 17.98 15.90 -5.90
N LEU A 33 16.92 15.43 -6.54
CA LEU A 33 15.97 14.48 -5.97
C LEU A 33 16.02 13.21 -6.81
N ILE A 34 16.32 12.09 -6.16
CA ILE A 34 16.17 10.75 -6.77
C ILE A 34 14.82 10.24 -6.32
N THR A 35 13.85 10.24 -7.23
CA THR A 35 12.56 9.61 -7.00
C THR A 35 12.63 8.12 -7.38
N PRO A 36 12.20 7.20 -6.52
CA PRO A 36 12.04 5.81 -6.92
C PRO A 36 11.01 5.72 -8.07
N ARG A 37 11.10 4.68 -8.88
CA ARG A 37 10.09 4.39 -9.90
C ARG A 37 8.73 4.32 -9.24
N ALA A 38 7.79 5.12 -9.70
CA ALA A 38 6.46 5.20 -9.13
C ALA A 38 5.48 4.41 -9.97
N CYS A 39 4.62 3.66 -9.30
CA CYS A 39 3.43 3.05 -9.89
C CYS A 39 2.19 3.73 -9.31
N ASN A 40 1.21 3.94 -10.16
CA ASN A 40 -0.10 4.46 -9.78
C ASN A 40 -1.15 3.37 -10.00
N ALA A 41 -1.83 2.96 -8.92
CA ALA A 41 -2.94 2.03 -8.97
C ALA A 41 -4.27 2.81 -8.98
N SER A 42 -5.24 2.33 -9.74
CA SER A 42 -6.56 2.94 -9.81
C SER A 42 -7.67 1.90 -9.95
N LEU A 43 -8.85 2.24 -9.42
CA LEU A 43 -10.09 1.49 -9.56
C LEU A 43 -11.12 2.35 -10.29
N SER A 44 -11.96 1.73 -11.12
CA SER A 44 -13.15 2.41 -11.63
C SER A 44 -14.09 2.77 -10.48
N ASP A 45 -15.01 3.71 -10.74
CA ASP A 45 -16.02 4.18 -9.77
C ASP A 45 -15.40 4.65 -8.43
N ASN A 46 -14.14 5.15 -8.48
CA ASN A 46 -13.36 5.54 -7.29
C ASN A 46 -13.28 4.45 -6.21
N GLY A 47 -13.37 3.18 -6.58
CA GLY A 47 -13.35 2.05 -5.66
C GLY A 47 -14.62 1.89 -4.81
N LEU A 48 -15.72 2.55 -5.18
CA LEU A 48 -16.98 2.45 -4.45
C LEU A 48 -17.81 1.25 -4.94
N VAL A 49 -18.18 0.39 -4.00
CA VAL A 49 -19.15 -0.69 -4.19
C VAL A 49 -20.41 -0.34 -3.44
N ASP A 50 -21.46 0.04 -4.15
CA ASP A 50 -22.76 0.41 -3.57
C ASP A 50 -23.82 -0.66 -3.89
N TYR A 51 -24.43 -1.20 -2.85
CA TYR A 51 -25.56 -2.13 -2.94
C TYR A 51 -26.92 -1.44 -2.74
N GLN A 52 -26.92 -0.13 -2.56
CA GLN A 52 -28.11 0.67 -2.27
C GLN A 52 -28.85 0.14 -1.02
N GLU A 53 -30.17 0.19 -1.02
CA GLU A 53 -30.99 -0.26 0.11
C GLU A 53 -31.29 -1.77 -0.03
N ILE A 54 -30.89 -2.53 1.00
CA ILE A 54 -31.16 -3.97 1.12
C ILE A 54 -32.24 -4.13 2.18
N MET A 55 -33.39 -4.66 1.78
CA MET A 55 -34.49 -4.86 2.71
C MET A 55 -34.19 -6.04 3.65
N ALA A 56 -34.29 -5.85 4.95
CA ALA A 56 -34.05 -6.90 5.95
C ALA A 56 -34.85 -8.20 5.70
N LYS A 57 -36.08 -8.07 5.18
CA LYS A 57 -36.95 -9.23 4.82
C LYS A 57 -36.38 -10.09 3.68
N THR A 58 -35.41 -9.60 2.91
CA THR A 58 -34.77 -10.37 1.82
C THR A 58 -33.56 -11.15 2.30
N LEU A 59 -33.10 -10.91 3.52
CA LEU A 59 -32.00 -11.65 4.12
C LEU A 59 -32.45 -13.06 4.55
N HIS A 60 -31.57 -14.04 4.30
CA HIS A 60 -31.84 -15.41 4.73
C HIS A 60 -31.78 -15.52 6.26
N PRO A 61 -32.75 -16.16 6.93
CA PRO A 61 -32.82 -16.21 8.39
C PRO A 61 -31.60 -16.85 9.05
N SER A 62 -31.04 -17.94 8.49
CA SER A 62 -30.02 -18.79 9.12
C SER A 62 -28.79 -19.07 8.25
N GLN A 63 -28.69 -18.48 7.07
CA GLN A 63 -27.57 -18.64 6.17
C GLN A 63 -27.10 -17.26 5.70
N PHE A 64 -25.86 -17.19 5.18
CA PHE A 64 -25.40 -15.99 4.54
C PHE A 64 -26.25 -15.64 3.31
N THR A 65 -26.62 -14.38 3.20
CA THR A 65 -27.24 -13.85 2.00
C THR A 65 -26.17 -13.36 1.05
N VAL A 66 -25.98 -14.07 -0.07
CA VAL A 66 -25.02 -13.65 -1.10
C VAL A 66 -25.66 -12.54 -1.94
N LEU A 67 -24.98 -11.40 -2.01
CA LEU A 67 -25.38 -10.28 -2.87
C LEU A 67 -24.89 -10.49 -4.30
N PRO A 68 -25.49 -9.83 -5.30
CA PRO A 68 -24.94 -9.81 -6.65
C PRO A 68 -23.48 -9.35 -6.64
N ASP A 69 -22.61 -10.09 -7.33
CA ASP A 69 -21.21 -9.69 -7.46
C ASP A 69 -21.07 -8.34 -8.15
N LYS A 70 -20.08 -7.58 -7.76
CA LYS A 70 -19.71 -6.33 -8.40
C LYS A 70 -18.35 -6.50 -9.06
N GLN A 71 -18.20 -5.87 -10.22
CA GLN A 71 -16.94 -5.88 -10.96
C GLN A 71 -16.53 -4.45 -11.25
N MET A 72 -15.25 -4.17 -11.08
CA MET A 72 -14.68 -2.86 -11.38
C MET A 72 -13.35 -3.02 -12.10
N GLY A 73 -13.05 -2.05 -12.98
CA GLY A 73 -11.77 -1.98 -13.65
C GLY A 73 -10.67 -1.69 -12.64
N PHE A 74 -9.61 -2.47 -12.67
CA PHE A 74 -8.39 -2.27 -11.90
C PHE A 74 -7.22 -2.04 -12.84
N SER A 75 -6.42 -1.02 -12.60
CA SER A 75 -5.23 -0.76 -13.39
C SER A 75 -4.06 -0.29 -12.53
N ILE A 76 -2.85 -0.65 -12.97
CA ILE A 76 -1.58 -0.16 -12.43
C ILE A 76 -0.76 0.36 -13.61
N VAL A 77 -0.21 1.56 -13.47
CA VAL A 77 0.69 2.18 -14.45
C VAL A 77 1.95 2.62 -13.73
N CYS A 78 3.10 2.15 -14.21
CA CYS A 78 4.42 2.46 -13.66
C CYS A 78 5.27 3.22 -14.70
N ASP A 79 6.20 4.04 -14.24
CA ASP A 79 7.14 4.79 -15.10
C ASP A 79 8.09 3.88 -15.88
N ALA A 80 8.33 2.68 -15.37
CA ALA A 80 9.13 1.64 -16.03
C ALA A 80 8.69 0.26 -15.55
N LYS A 81 9.20 -0.80 -16.18
CA LYS A 81 8.98 -2.17 -15.71
C LYS A 81 9.57 -2.35 -14.31
N VAL A 82 8.72 -2.74 -13.37
CA VAL A 82 9.07 -3.03 -11.98
C VAL A 82 8.43 -4.33 -11.55
N LEU A 83 9.06 -4.99 -10.62
CA LEU A 83 8.49 -6.14 -9.93
C LEU A 83 7.72 -5.62 -8.71
N PHE A 84 6.46 -5.97 -8.60
CA PHE A 84 5.61 -5.56 -7.48
C PHE A 84 4.64 -6.67 -7.08
N ALA A 85 4.14 -6.56 -5.86
CA ALA A 85 3.02 -7.33 -5.36
C ALA A 85 1.89 -6.40 -4.92
N LEU A 86 0.66 -6.85 -5.07
CA LEU A 86 -0.53 -6.25 -4.51
C LEU A 86 -0.84 -6.91 -3.16
N VAL A 87 -1.17 -6.12 -2.14
CA VAL A 87 -1.56 -6.62 -0.82
C VAL A 87 -2.89 -6.02 -0.42
N GLY A 88 -3.84 -6.87 -0.10
CA GLY A 88 -5.13 -6.43 0.44
C GLY A 88 -5.03 -6.21 1.96
N ILE A 89 -5.43 -5.03 2.43
CA ILE A 89 -5.47 -4.68 3.85
C ILE A 89 -6.93 -4.52 4.26
N ASP A 90 -7.36 -5.32 5.23
CA ASP A 90 -8.70 -5.20 5.80
C ASP A 90 -8.72 -4.12 6.89
N ASN A 91 -9.30 -2.95 6.58
CA ASN A 91 -9.44 -1.84 7.52
C ASN A 91 -10.57 -2.09 8.56
N LYS A 92 -11.33 -3.18 8.41
CA LYS A 92 -12.40 -3.63 9.31
C LYS A 92 -12.16 -5.07 9.80
N SER A 93 -10.90 -5.44 9.96
CA SER A 93 -10.46 -6.80 10.29
C SER A 93 -11.09 -7.36 11.56
N GLU A 94 -11.46 -6.51 12.54
CA GLU A 94 -12.18 -6.90 13.75
C GLU A 94 -13.58 -7.44 13.45
N SER A 95 -14.18 -7.06 12.33
CA SER A 95 -15.48 -7.56 11.87
C SER A 95 -15.39 -8.79 10.96
N SER A 96 -14.18 -9.16 10.54
CA SER A 96 -14.00 -10.33 9.68
C SER A 96 -14.34 -11.63 10.43
N LEU A 97 -15.04 -12.52 9.75
CA LEU A 97 -15.38 -13.86 10.24
C LEU A 97 -14.25 -14.86 10.01
N GLU A 98 -13.41 -14.59 8.99
CA GLU A 98 -12.26 -15.39 8.60
C GLU A 98 -11.10 -14.44 8.17
N PRO A 99 -10.44 -13.76 9.13
CA PRO A 99 -9.53 -12.63 8.82
C PRO A 99 -8.31 -12.99 7.96
N GLN A 100 -8.00 -14.27 7.79
CA GLN A 100 -6.93 -14.74 6.90
C GLN A 100 -7.39 -14.95 5.45
N ARG A 101 -8.70 -14.96 5.19
CA ARG A 101 -9.28 -15.32 3.88
C ARG A 101 -10.30 -14.33 3.37
N LEU A 102 -10.99 -13.61 4.27
CA LEU A 102 -12.12 -12.75 3.95
C LEU A 102 -11.98 -11.42 4.65
N TYR A 103 -12.45 -10.37 4.01
CA TYR A 103 -12.49 -9.03 4.56
C TYR A 103 -13.79 -8.81 5.34
N GLY A 104 -13.72 -8.01 6.39
CA GLY A 104 -14.88 -7.63 7.20
C GLY A 104 -15.80 -6.64 6.48
N LEU A 105 -17.10 -6.76 6.72
CA LEU A 105 -18.13 -5.86 6.19
C LEU A 105 -18.58 -4.81 7.22
N GLY A 106 -17.88 -4.70 8.34
CA GLY A 106 -18.20 -3.81 9.44
C GLY A 106 -19.03 -4.48 10.55
N MET A 107 -19.20 -3.73 11.63
CA MET A 107 -20.03 -4.11 12.78
C MET A 107 -21.36 -3.39 12.74
N ASN A 108 -22.40 -4.00 13.32
CA ASN A 108 -23.69 -3.34 13.52
C ASN A 108 -23.53 -2.17 14.51
N ILE A 109 -23.82 -0.95 14.06
CA ILE A 109 -23.68 0.27 14.89
C ILE A 109 -24.66 0.31 16.07
N HIS A 110 -25.78 -0.42 15.98
CA HIS A 110 -26.82 -0.46 17.02
C HIS A 110 -26.64 -1.67 17.98
N ALA A 111 -25.82 -2.66 17.61
CA ALA A 111 -25.55 -3.84 18.39
C ALA A 111 -24.07 -4.24 18.30
N PRO A 112 -23.20 -3.64 19.14
CA PRO A 112 -21.78 -3.92 19.14
C PRO A 112 -21.48 -5.40 19.31
N GLY A 113 -20.64 -5.96 18.42
CA GLY A 113 -20.32 -7.38 18.39
C GLY A 113 -21.05 -8.19 17.32
N GLU A 114 -22.11 -7.66 16.71
CA GLU A 114 -22.74 -8.26 15.54
C GLU A 114 -21.97 -7.93 14.28
N ARG A 115 -21.40 -8.93 13.64
CA ARG A 115 -20.62 -8.79 12.38
C ARG A 115 -21.57 -8.82 11.21
N LEU A 116 -21.54 -7.77 10.37
CA LEU A 116 -22.53 -7.60 9.29
C LEU A 116 -22.35 -8.59 8.14
N GLY A 117 -21.15 -9.12 7.95
CA GLY A 117 -20.91 -10.06 6.88
C GLY A 117 -19.44 -10.14 6.48
N ARG A 118 -19.22 -10.48 5.22
CA ARG A 118 -17.90 -10.74 4.67
C ARG A 118 -17.80 -10.32 3.21
N VAL A 119 -16.57 -9.99 2.79
CA VAL A 119 -16.23 -9.69 1.41
C VAL A 119 -15.09 -10.59 0.98
N SER A 120 -15.14 -11.13 -0.24
CA SER A 120 -13.99 -11.72 -0.91
C SER A 120 -13.67 -10.94 -2.18
N LEU A 121 -12.38 -10.84 -2.50
CA LEU A 121 -11.86 -10.18 -3.69
C LEU A 121 -11.17 -11.18 -4.59
N SER A 122 -11.34 -11.03 -5.90
CA SER A 122 -10.55 -11.78 -6.87
C SER A 122 -10.22 -10.93 -8.11
N LEU A 123 -9.03 -11.13 -8.67
CA LEU A 123 -8.62 -10.51 -9.93
C LEU A 123 -8.85 -11.46 -11.09
N ARG A 124 -9.49 -10.95 -12.13
CA ARG A 124 -9.88 -11.72 -13.33
C ARG A 124 -9.26 -11.10 -14.58
N GLY A 125 -8.78 -11.98 -15.47
CA GLY A 125 -8.25 -11.61 -16.76
C GLY A 125 -7.12 -10.58 -16.72
N PRO A 126 -6.08 -10.73 -15.86
CA PRO A 126 -4.99 -9.76 -15.82
C PRO A 126 -4.23 -9.75 -17.16
N VAL A 127 -3.93 -8.55 -17.64
CA VAL A 127 -3.12 -8.28 -18.84
C VAL A 127 -2.01 -7.33 -18.44
N GLY A 128 -0.77 -7.76 -18.54
CA GLY A 128 0.41 -6.94 -18.25
C GLY A 128 1.21 -6.66 -19.52
N ASP A 129 1.53 -5.39 -19.80
CA ASP A 129 2.25 -4.98 -21.00
C ASP A 129 1.67 -5.59 -22.30
N MET A 130 0.34 -5.58 -22.44
CA MET A 130 -0.44 -6.16 -23.56
C MET A 130 -0.32 -7.70 -23.70
N GLN A 131 0.18 -8.41 -22.68
CA GLN A 131 0.25 -9.86 -22.67
C GLN A 131 -0.69 -10.44 -21.60
N PRO A 132 -1.39 -11.55 -21.89
CA PRO A 132 -2.15 -12.26 -20.87
C PRO A 132 -1.26 -12.71 -19.72
N MET A 133 -1.75 -12.54 -18.50
CA MET A 133 -1.04 -12.94 -17.29
C MET A 133 -1.95 -13.80 -16.41
N HIS A 134 -1.38 -14.39 -15.39
CA HIS A 134 -2.11 -14.99 -14.29
C HIS A 134 -1.59 -14.46 -12.95
N THR A 135 -2.43 -14.55 -11.95
CA THR A 135 -2.12 -14.15 -10.60
C THR A 135 -1.45 -15.27 -9.82
N LEU A 136 -0.51 -14.90 -8.99
CA LEU A 136 0.16 -15.77 -8.03
C LEU A 136 -0.03 -15.21 -6.62
N VAL A 137 -0.19 -16.07 -5.62
CA VAL A 137 -0.19 -15.68 -4.22
C VAL A 137 1.08 -16.18 -3.52
N SER A 138 1.60 -15.38 -2.61
CA SER A 138 2.68 -15.74 -1.71
C SER A 138 2.25 -15.54 -0.25
N PRO A 139 2.26 -16.60 0.57
CA PRO A 139 1.98 -16.52 2.00
C PRO A 139 3.19 -16.10 2.84
N ASP A 140 4.38 -16.07 2.26
CA ASP A 140 5.69 -15.90 2.90
C ASP A 140 6.45 -14.68 2.38
N LYS A 141 5.71 -13.62 2.00
CA LYS A 141 6.24 -12.31 1.56
C LYS A 141 7.15 -12.38 0.33
N GLY A 142 6.83 -13.29 -0.60
CA GLY A 142 7.51 -13.37 -1.88
C GLY A 142 8.56 -14.49 -2.00
N GLU A 143 8.72 -15.33 -0.97
CA GLU A 143 9.66 -16.46 -1.03
C GLU A 143 9.13 -17.60 -1.91
N THR A 144 7.84 -17.93 -1.76
CA THR A 144 7.17 -18.94 -2.59
C THR A 144 5.91 -18.38 -3.25
N TRP A 145 5.55 -18.90 -4.42
CA TRP A 145 4.43 -18.44 -5.21
C TRP A 145 3.59 -19.61 -5.74
N MET A 146 2.26 -19.45 -5.70
CA MET A 146 1.32 -20.42 -6.24
C MET A 146 0.18 -19.74 -7.00
N PRO A 147 -0.37 -20.33 -8.08
CA PRO A 147 -1.49 -19.76 -8.82
C PRO A 147 -2.73 -19.59 -7.95
N GLU A 148 -3.25 -18.37 -7.86
CA GLU A 148 -4.43 -18.05 -7.06
C GLU A 148 -5.04 -16.72 -7.54
N PRO A 149 -6.34 -16.68 -7.91
CA PRO A 149 -7.00 -15.45 -8.33
C PRO A 149 -7.52 -14.60 -7.17
N ASN A 150 -7.65 -15.17 -5.94
CA ASN A 150 -8.20 -14.44 -4.82
C ASN A 150 -7.15 -13.56 -4.14
N VAL A 151 -7.56 -12.33 -3.81
CA VAL A 151 -6.77 -11.39 -3.03
C VAL A 151 -7.09 -11.62 -1.56
N TYR A 152 -6.21 -12.29 -0.85
CA TYR A 152 -6.38 -12.57 0.59
C TYR A 152 -5.80 -11.45 1.44
N PRO A 153 -6.40 -11.13 2.62
CA PRO A 153 -5.85 -10.14 3.53
C PRO A 153 -4.40 -10.45 3.92
N GLY A 154 -3.51 -9.49 3.71
CA GLY A 154 -2.10 -9.56 4.13
C GLY A 154 -1.20 -10.47 3.29
N LEU A 155 -1.73 -11.24 2.34
CA LEU A 155 -0.89 -12.04 1.44
C LEU A 155 -0.45 -11.23 0.22
N TYR A 156 0.72 -11.56 -0.33
CA TYR A 156 1.25 -10.93 -1.53
C TYR A 156 0.63 -11.56 -2.77
N MET A 157 0.12 -10.74 -3.67
CA MET A 157 -0.33 -11.18 -4.99
C MET A 157 0.59 -10.61 -6.06
N GLY A 158 1.28 -11.50 -6.76
CA GLY A 158 2.12 -11.20 -7.92
C GLY A 158 1.43 -11.51 -9.23
N PHE A 159 2.06 -11.08 -10.34
CA PHE A 159 1.55 -11.25 -11.70
C PHE A 159 2.63 -11.92 -12.55
N ALA A 160 2.31 -13.05 -13.15
CA ALA A 160 3.23 -13.80 -13.99
C ALA A 160 2.69 -13.99 -15.39
N ARG A 161 3.59 -14.13 -16.38
CA ARG A 161 3.18 -14.55 -17.73
C ARG A 161 2.61 -15.94 -17.69
N MET A 162 1.76 -16.25 -18.67
CA MET A 162 1.16 -17.58 -18.76
C MET A 162 2.24 -18.66 -18.79
N GLY A 163 2.14 -19.61 -17.85
CA GLY A 163 3.10 -20.72 -17.68
C GLY A 163 4.33 -20.42 -16.81
N GLU A 164 4.55 -19.18 -16.37
CA GLU A 164 5.60 -18.83 -15.41
C GLU A 164 5.10 -19.01 -13.97
N THR A 165 5.99 -19.38 -13.07
CA THR A 165 5.70 -19.63 -11.65
C THR A 165 6.20 -18.51 -10.72
N LEU A 166 6.86 -17.51 -11.28
CA LEU A 166 7.38 -16.34 -10.54
C LEU A 166 6.82 -15.07 -11.14
N PRO A 167 6.62 -14.03 -10.33
CA PRO A 167 6.18 -12.73 -10.81
C PRO A 167 7.14 -12.12 -11.83
N THR A 168 6.59 -11.42 -12.81
CA THR A 168 7.33 -10.82 -13.92
C THR A 168 7.29 -9.30 -13.80
N PRO A 169 8.42 -8.59 -14.01
CA PRO A 169 8.42 -7.13 -14.05
C PRO A 169 7.56 -6.59 -15.20
N ILE A 170 6.62 -5.71 -14.89
CA ILE A 170 5.70 -5.06 -15.84
C ILE A 170 5.60 -3.57 -15.59
N ALA A 171 5.26 -2.80 -16.63
CA ALA A 171 5.02 -1.37 -16.54
C ALA A 171 3.52 -1.03 -16.48
N GLN A 172 2.68 -1.86 -17.08
CA GLN A 172 1.23 -1.66 -17.11
C GLN A 172 0.52 -2.95 -16.76
N LEU A 173 -0.51 -2.85 -15.95
CA LEU A 173 -1.42 -3.95 -15.64
C LEU A 173 -2.86 -3.44 -15.74
N VAL A 174 -3.72 -4.23 -16.36
CA VAL A 174 -5.17 -4.07 -16.31
C VAL A 174 -5.82 -5.40 -15.93
N ALA A 175 -6.86 -5.35 -15.13
CA ALA A 175 -7.62 -6.52 -14.71
C ALA A 175 -9.05 -6.12 -14.35
N SER A 176 -9.94 -7.09 -14.13
CA SER A 176 -11.22 -6.88 -13.48
C SER A 176 -11.13 -7.33 -12.03
N LEU A 177 -11.39 -6.42 -11.09
CA LEU A 177 -11.56 -6.75 -9.68
C LEU A 177 -13.00 -7.15 -9.45
N ARG A 178 -13.21 -8.40 -9.06
CA ARG A 178 -14.51 -8.92 -8.64
C ARG A 178 -14.63 -8.85 -7.14
N VAL A 179 -15.77 -8.34 -6.68
CA VAL A 179 -16.14 -8.19 -5.26
C VAL A 179 -17.36 -9.04 -4.99
N ASP A 180 -17.20 -10.09 -4.19
CA ASP A 180 -18.27 -10.97 -3.75
C ASP A 180 -18.60 -10.66 -2.27
N THR A 181 -19.81 -10.18 -2.02
CA THR A 181 -20.24 -9.75 -0.69
C THR A 181 -21.35 -10.68 -0.17
N SER A 182 -21.28 -11.04 1.11
CA SER A 182 -22.32 -11.84 1.77
C SER A 182 -22.66 -11.20 3.12
N ILE A 183 -23.95 -11.03 3.37
CA ILE A 183 -24.48 -10.54 4.66
C ILE A 183 -24.73 -11.72 5.59
N SER A 184 -24.43 -11.53 6.88
CA SER A 184 -24.66 -12.52 7.94
C SER A 184 -26.13 -12.92 8.05
N PRO A 185 -26.44 -14.10 8.60
CA PRO A 185 -27.80 -14.55 8.80
C PRO A 185 -28.66 -13.53 9.56
N ALA A 186 -29.88 -13.27 9.11
CA ALA A 186 -30.74 -12.26 9.71
C ALA A 186 -31.03 -12.50 11.22
N ASN A 187 -31.07 -13.78 11.65
CA ASN A 187 -31.26 -14.12 13.07
C ASN A 187 -30.04 -13.79 13.96
N THR A 188 -28.90 -13.41 13.39
CA THR A 188 -27.70 -12.98 14.11
C THR A 188 -27.54 -11.48 14.13
N LEU A 189 -28.50 -10.74 13.56
CA LEU A 189 -28.44 -9.30 13.39
C LEU A 189 -29.66 -8.61 14.00
N THR A 190 -29.42 -7.51 14.71
CA THR A 190 -30.46 -6.57 15.17
C THR A 190 -30.78 -5.60 14.05
N LEU A 191 -31.97 -5.73 13.44
CA LEU A 191 -32.36 -5.04 12.21
C LEU A 191 -33.65 -4.17 12.40
N GLN A 192 -33.88 -3.64 13.60
CA GLN A 192 -35.01 -2.74 13.85
C GLN A 192 -34.79 -1.34 13.27
N GLU A 193 -33.55 -0.96 13.10
CA GLU A 193 -33.14 0.34 12.54
C GLU A 193 -32.28 0.13 11.29
N ARG A 194 -32.00 1.22 10.56
CA ARG A 194 -31.11 1.16 9.40
C ARG A 194 -29.68 0.90 9.84
N VAL A 195 -29.08 -0.14 9.30
CA VAL A 195 -27.69 -0.52 9.56
C VAL A 195 -26.87 -0.30 8.29
N PRO A 196 -25.90 0.64 8.29
CA PRO A 196 -25.03 0.83 7.14
C PRO A 196 -24.04 -0.33 7.01
N LEU A 197 -23.77 -0.76 5.78
CA LEU A 197 -22.62 -1.60 5.46
C LEU A 197 -21.37 -0.70 5.43
N ASP A 198 -20.31 -1.09 6.15
CA ASP A 198 -19.10 -0.27 6.35
C ASP A 198 -17.83 -1.09 6.12
N GLY A 199 -17.82 -1.87 5.03
CA GLY A 199 -16.61 -2.57 4.57
C GLY A 199 -15.58 -1.58 4.03
N SER A 200 -14.31 -1.75 4.39
CA SER A 200 -13.22 -0.89 3.88
C SER A 200 -11.98 -1.72 3.66
N ILE A 201 -11.46 -1.70 2.43
CA ILE A 201 -10.30 -2.49 2.00
C ILE A 201 -9.33 -1.55 1.28
N THR A 202 -8.05 -1.60 1.67
CA THR A 202 -6.98 -0.94 0.95
C THR A 202 -6.24 -1.96 0.09
N LEU A 203 -5.99 -1.64 -1.17
CA LEU A 203 -5.09 -2.40 -2.04
C LEU A 203 -3.75 -1.66 -2.10
N ASP A 204 -2.76 -2.17 -1.41
CA ASP A 204 -1.43 -1.59 -1.33
C ASP A 204 -0.49 -2.22 -2.36
N LEU A 205 0.42 -1.43 -2.91
CA LEU A 205 1.40 -1.85 -3.91
C LEU A 205 2.80 -1.88 -3.31
N LEU A 206 3.37 -3.06 -3.18
CA LEU A 206 4.71 -3.26 -2.66
C LEU A 206 5.69 -3.60 -3.78
N TYR A 207 6.85 -2.94 -3.80
CA TYR A 207 7.96 -3.26 -4.70
C TYR A 207 8.75 -4.44 -4.12
N LEU A 208 9.05 -5.43 -4.98
CA LEU A 208 9.76 -6.67 -4.64
C LEU A 208 11.25 -6.60 -5.03
#